data_8a1be33a7ce4bf267006588cdf1415d2
#
_entry.id   8a1be33a7ce4bf267006588cdf1415d2
#
_cell.length_a   1.000
_cell.length_b   1.000
_cell.length_c   1.000
_cell.angle_alpha   90.00
_cell.angle_beta   90.00
_cell.angle_gamma   90.00
#
_symmetry.space_group_name_H-M   'P 1'
#
loop_
_entity.id
_entity.type
_entity.pdbx_description
1 polymer ?
#
loop_
_entity_poly.entity_id
_entity_poly.type
_entity_poly.pdbx_seq_one_letter_code
_entity_poly.pdbx_strand_id
1 'polypeptide(L)'
;MTSEQMAGNRFLDLSIEELMKIEVTSASRYSQKLSEVPSAIFVISQDDIRRSGATSIPEALRMAPGVEVARLGTDKWAISIRGFNGRFADKLQVMMDGRSVYNPLFAGVQWEQQDTLMEDIERIEVIRGPNAAVWGANAVNGVINIITKKAADTQGTLLSAGGGSFEQGFVGARYGGKINEETPFRVYAKGFTRDHMGTISRGN
;
A
#
# COMPACT_ATOMS: atom_id res chain seq x y z
N MET A 1 -10.26 32.35 -10.09
CA MET A 1 -9.19 31.41 -9.80
C MET A 1 -9.83 30.34 -8.94
N THR A 2 -10.07 29.19 -9.53
CA THR A 2 -10.91 28.12 -8.99
C THR A 2 -10.11 27.23 -8.06
N SER A 3 -10.77 26.79 -6.99
CA SER A 3 -10.27 25.95 -5.90
C SER A 3 -9.74 24.55 -6.34
N GLU A 4 -9.75 24.25 -7.63
CA GLU A 4 -9.30 22.97 -8.20
C GLU A 4 -7.79 22.88 -8.49
N GLN A 5 -7.07 24.00 -8.46
CA GLN A 5 -5.62 24.01 -8.71
C GLN A 5 -4.76 23.79 -7.45
N MET A 6 -5.37 23.64 -6.28
CA MET A 6 -4.63 23.45 -5.00
C MET A 6 -4.41 22.00 -4.58
N ALA A 7 -4.82 21.00 -5.38
CA ALA A 7 -4.75 19.59 -5.01
C ALA A 7 -3.55 18.82 -5.58
N GLY A 8 -2.70 19.48 -6.34
CA GLY A 8 -1.56 18.86 -6.98
C GLY A 8 -0.28 18.92 -6.13
N ASN A 9 0.11 17.78 -5.63
CA ASN A 9 1.50 17.53 -5.22
C ASN A 9 1.96 18.10 -3.88
N ARG A 10 1.37 17.65 -2.79
CA ARG A 10 1.75 18.09 -1.44
C ARG A 10 3.18 17.73 -1.04
N PHE A 11 3.83 16.77 -1.70
CA PHE A 11 5.28 16.55 -1.55
C PHE A 11 6.11 17.66 -2.21
N LEU A 12 5.57 18.36 -3.22
CA LEU A 12 6.20 19.56 -3.80
C LEU A 12 5.84 20.82 -3.00
N ASP A 13 4.77 20.77 -2.20
CA ASP A 13 4.32 21.87 -1.34
C ASP A 13 4.84 21.75 0.10
N LEU A 14 5.40 20.57 0.48
CA LEU A 14 6.06 20.39 1.75
C LEU A 14 7.39 21.15 1.73
N SER A 15 7.62 21.93 2.76
CA SER A 15 8.94 22.53 2.96
C SER A 15 10.00 21.44 3.13
N ILE A 16 11.25 21.77 2.81
CA ILE A 16 12.38 20.84 3.01
C ILE A 16 12.43 20.34 4.47
N GLU A 17 12.06 21.21 5.42
CA GLU A 17 11.99 20.89 6.85
C GLU A 17 10.89 19.87 7.18
N GLU A 18 9.78 19.89 6.49
CA GLU A 18 8.69 18.91 6.68
C GLU A 18 9.06 17.57 6.05
N LEU A 19 9.70 17.57 4.87
CA LEU A 19 10.24 16.37 4.23
C LEU A 19 11.31 15.68 5.11
N MET A 20 12.15 16.46 5.79
CA MET A 20 13.16 15.92 6.72
C MET A 20 12.57 15.31 8.00
N LYS A 21 11.32 15.59 8.34
CA LYS A 21 10.63 15.01 9.50
C LYS A 21 9.94 13.68 9.23
N ILE A 22 9.83 13.27 7.96
CA ILE A 22 9.22 11.98 7.62
C ILE A 22 10.09 10.86 8.17
N GLU A 23 9.51 10.05 9.04
CA GLU A 23 10.15 8.86 9.59
C GLU A 23 9.78 7.63 8.76
N VAL A 24 10.78 6.83 8.45
CA VAL A 24 10.64 5.56 7.73
C VAL A 24 11.24 4.42 8.56
N THR A 25 10.64 3.24 8.47
CA THR A 25 11.07 2.07 9.23
C THR A 25 11.68 0.98 8.36
N SER A 26 11.40 1.01 7.06
CA SER A 26 11.78 -0.08 6.15
C SER A 26 13.27 -0.16 5.83
N ALA A 27 14.04 0.90 6.02
CA ALA A 27 15.45 0.89 5.66
C ALA A 27 16.34 0.13 6.65
N SER A 28 16.00 0.18 7.94
CA SER A 28 16.88 -0.33 9.00
C SER A 28 16.16 -1.13 10.08
N ARG A 29 14.87 -1.39 9.96
CA ARG A 29 13.98 -1.95 11.00
C ARG A 29 13.75 -1.03 12.21
N TYR A 30 14.30 0.17 12.19
CA TYR A 30 14.10 1.20 13.20
C TYR A 30 13.55 2.45 12.54
N SER A 31 12.79 3.25 13.30
CA SER A 31 12.34 4.55 12.82
C SER A 31 13.53 5.47 12.62
N GLN A 32 13.71 5.96 11.41
CA GLN A 32 14.78 6.90 11.04
C GLN A 32 14.18 7.98 10.13
N LYS A 33 14.79 9.16 10.15
CA LYS A 33 14.39 10.22 9.23
C LYS A 33 14.73 9.82 7.80
N LEU A 34 13.82 10.07 6.88
CA LEU A 34 13.98 9.77 5.45
C LEU A 34 15.29 10.36 4.89
N SER A 35 15.69 11.54 5.36
CA SER A 35 16.92 12.23 4.95
C SER A 35 18.21 11.53 5.38
N GLU A 36 18.16 10.65 6.37
CA GLU A 36 19.33 9.96 6.94
C GLU A 36 19.52 8.56 6.34
N VAL A 37 18.56 8.11 5.53
CA VAL A 37 18.56 6.76 4.98
C VAL A 37 19.28 6.74 3.62
N PRO A 38 20.35 5.94 3.47
CA PRO A 38 21.12 5.82 2.22
C PRO A 38 20.44 4.91 1.19
N SER A 39 19.12 5.03 1.03
CA SER A 39 18.31 4.19 0.13
C SER A 39 17.29 5.04 -0.62
N ALA A 40 16.99 4.64 -1.85
CA ALA A 40 15.95 5.29 -2.64
C ALA A 40 14.55 4.88 -2.14
N ILE A 41 14.06 5.56 -1.12
CA ILE A 41 12.74 5.34 -0.54
C ILE A 41 11.72 6.29 -1.14
N PHE A 42 10.53 5.77 -1.41
CA PHE A 42 9.34 6.54 -1.74
C PHE A 42 8.25 6.21 -0.72
N VAL A 43 7.60 7.22 -0.19
CA VAL A 43 6.52 7.07 0.79
C VAL A 43 5.21 7.51 0.15
N ILE A 44 4.21 6.64 0.18
CA ILE A 44 2.84 6.96 -0.19
C ILE A 44 2.09 7.19 1.12
N SER A 45 1.69 8.41 1.36
CA SER A 45 0.96 8.78 2.59
C SER A 45 -0.52 8.39 2.51
N GLN A 46 -1.18 8.38 3.65
CA GLN A 46 -2.65 8.18 3.72
C GLN A 46 -3.41 9.24 2.90
N ASP A 47 -2.91 10.46 2.86
CA ASP A 47 -3.53 11.54 2.09
C ASP A 47 -3.40 11.32 0.59
N ASP A 48 -2.24 10.82 0.12
CA ASP A 48 -2.04 10.43 -1.28
C ASP A 48 -2.99 9.29 -1.67
N ILE A 49 -3.11 8.26 -0.83
CA ILE A 49 -4.03 7.14 -1.05
C ILE A 49 -5.46 7.66 -1.19
N ARG A 50 -5.91 8.49 -0.27
CA ARG A 50 -7.25 9.08 -0.27
C ARG A 50 -7.52 9.91 -1.53
N ARG A 51 -6.57 10.73 -1.93
CA ARG A 51 -6.69 11.61 -3.12
C ARG A 51 -6.63 10.86 -4.43
N SER A 52 -5.88 9.77 -4.48
CA SER A 52 -5.78 8.93 -5.68
C SER A 52 -7.07 8.19 -6.00
N GLY A 53 -7.97 8.03 -5.01
CA GLY A 53 -9.16 7.19 -5.14
C GLY A 53 -8.85 5.70 -5.24
N ALA A 54 -7.64 5.26 -4.90
CA ALA A 54 -7.26 3.85 -4.90
C ALA A 54 -8.11 3.06 -3.90
N THR A 55 -8.75 1.99 -4.37
CA THR A 55 -9.62 1.12 -3.56
C THR A 55 -8.91 -0.16 -3.10
N SER A 56 -7.67 -0.35 -3.56
CA SER A 56 -6.83 -1.49 -3.19
C SER A 56 -5.35 -1.10 -3.09
N ILE A 57 -4.58 -1.88 -2.32
CA ILE A 57 -3.13 -1.67 -2.16
C ILE A 57 -2.39 -1.69 -3.50
N PRO A 58 -2.65 -2.65 -4.42
CA PRO A 58 -2.03 -2.64 -5.75
C PRO A 58 -2.25 -1.35 -6.53
N GLU A 59 -3.44 -0.75 -6.43
CA GLU A 59 -3.71 0.51 -7.12
C GLU A 59 -2.95 1.68 -6.50
N ALA A 60 -2.85 1.73 -5.18
CA ALA A 60 -2.04 2.73 -4.50
C ALA A 60 -0.54 2.64 -4.89
N LEU A 61 -0.03 1.42 -5.07
CA LEU A 61 1.37 1.21 -5.47
C LEU A 61 1.72 1.76 -6.85
N ARG A 62 0.73 2.05 -7.72
CA ARG A 62 0.97 2.72 -9.02
C ARG A 62 1.55 4.13 -8.87
N MET A 63 1.35 4.76 -7.72
CA MET A 63 1.91 6.09 -7.43
C MET A 63 3.42 6.06 -7.19
N ALA A 64 3.98 4.89 -6.83
CA ALA A 64 5.41 4.79 -6.53
C ALA A 64 6.24 4.69 -7.81
N PRO A 65 7.17 5.62 -8.06
CA PRO A 65 8.03 5.58 -9.23
C PRO A 65 8.89 4.30 -9.27
N GLY A 66 8.92 3.63 -10.43
CA GLY A 66 9.72 2.41 -10.64
C GLY A 66 9.10 1.14 -10.06
N VAL A 67 7.85 1.20 -9.60
CA VAL A 67 7.01 0.04 -9.33
C VAL A 67 6.17 -0.26 -10.56
N GLU A 68 6.26 -1.47 -11.06
CA GLU A 68 5.45 -1.96 -12.16
C GLU A 68 4.23 -2.68 -11.60
N VAL A 69 3.03 -2.18 -11.89
CA VAL A 69 1.77 -2.76 -11.42
C VAL A 69 0.92 -3.12 -12.61
N ALA A 70 0.77 -4.41 -12.87
CA ALA A 70 -0.10 -4.93 -13.91
C ALA A 70 -1.25 -5.73 -13.31
N ARG A 71 -2.46 -5.49 -13.81
CA ARG A 71 -3.64 -6.29 -13.46
C ARG A 71 -3.72 -7.47 -14.43
N LEU A 72 -3.74 -8.69 -13.92
CA LEU A 72 -3.80 -9.92 -14.71
C LEU A 72 -5.22 -10.51 -14.79
N GLY A 73 -6.11 -10.06 -13.94
CA GLY A 73 -7.47 -10.53 -13.84
C GLY A 73 -8.29 -9.62 -12.93
N THR A 74 -9.52 -10.02 -12.61
CA THR A 74 -10.41 -9.23 -11.76
C THR A 74 -9.79 -8.89 -10.40
N ASP A 75 -9.06 -9.85 -9.82
CA ASP A 75 -8.45 -9.77 -8.49
C ASP A 75 -6.94 -10.08 -8.48
N LYS A 76 -6.36 -10.42 -9.64
CA LYS A 76 -4.97 -10.89 -9.74
C LYS A 76 -4.06 -9.79 -10.25
N TRP A 77 -2.91 -9.67 -9.59
CA TRP A 77 -1.94 -8.62 -9.86
C TRP A 77 -0.55 -9.20 -10.05
N ALA A 78 0.22 -8.54 -10.90
CA ALA A 78 1.65 -8.71 -11.02
C ALA A 78 2.31 -7.39 -10.60
N ILE A 79 3.12 -7.43 -9.53
CA ILE A 79 3.78 -6.25 -9.00
C ILE A 79 5.25 -6.55 -8.83
N SER A 80 6.09 -5.71 -9.40
CA SER A 80 7.54 -5.82 -9.31
C SER A 80 8.22 -4.46 -9.24
N ILE A 81 9.49 -4.47 -8.87
CA ILE A 81 10.37 -3.31 -8.91
C ILE A 81 11.57 -3.69 -9.76
N ARG A 82 11.96 -2.82 -10.71
CA ARG A 82 13.12 -3.02 -11.59
C ARG A 82 13.06 -4.29 -12.45
N GLY A 83 11.88 -4.61 -13.00
CA GLY A 83 11.68 -5.74 -13.90
C GLY A 83 11.35 -7.06 -13.19
N PHE A 84 11.38 -8.14 -13.94
CA PHE A 84 10.92 -9.47 -13.50
C PHE A 84 9.45 -9.49 -13.08
N ASN A 85 8.62 -8.72 -13.80
CA ASN A 85 7.21 -8.62 -13.47
C ASN A 85 6.47 -9.93 -13.79
N GLY A 86 5.73 -10.42 -12.81
CA GLY A 86 4.95 -11.64 -12.89
C GLY A 86 3.97 -11.71 -11.72
N ARG A 87 3.01 -12.63 -11.81
CA ARG A 87 2.02 -12.83 -10.74
C ARG A 87 2.68 -13.08 -9.38
N PHE A 88 3.78 -13.80 -9.38
CA PHE A 88 4.57 -14.10 -8.20
C PHE A 88 5.98 -13.54 -8.42
N ALA A 89 6.22 -12.35 -7.91
CA ALA A 89 7.53 -11.70 -7.98
C ALA A 89 8.38 -12.14 -6.78
N ASP A 90 9.26 -13.09 -7.00
CA ASP A 90 10.11 -13.75 -6.00
C ASP A 90 11.27 -12.87 -5.47
N LYS A 91 11.54 -11.74 -6.14
CA LYS A 91 12.64 -10.82 -5.82
C LYS A 91 12.19 -9.55 -5.09
N LEU A 92 10.95 -9.53 -4.64
CA LEU A 92 10.33 -8.41 -3.97
C LEU A 92 9.85 -8.84 -2.58
N GLN A 93 10.43 -8.25 -1.54
CA GLN A 93 9.96 -8.44 -0.18
C GLN A 93 8.78 -7.51 0.09
N VAL A 94 7.67 -8.09 0.54
CA VAL A 94 6.49 -7.31 0.93
C VAL A 94 6.14 -7.62 2.38
N MET A 95 5.86 -6.58 3.13
CA MET A 95 5.48 -6.68 4.53
C MET A 95 4.22 -5.87 4.82
N MET A 96 3.48 -6.30 5.82
CA MET A 96 2.37 -5.56 6.41
C MET A 96 2.57 -5.55 7.93
N ASP A 97 2.71 -4.36 8.50
CA ASP A 97 3.02 -4.14 9.93
C ASP A 97 4.22 -4.96 10.41
N GLY A 98 5.28 -4.99 9.59
CA GLY A 98 6.52 -5.73 9.87
C GLY A 98 6.44 -7.25 9.64
N ARG A 99 5.26 -7.80 9.34
CA ARG A 99 5.08 -9.21 9.02
C ARG A 99 5.24 -9.42 7.51
N SER A 100 6.11 -10.33 7.10
CA SER A 100 6.23 -10.75 5.70
C SER A 100 4.92 -11.41 5.23
N VAL A 101 4.42 -10.96 4.09
CA VAL A 101 3.25 -11.54 3.39
C VAL A 101 3.66 -12.40 2.20
N TYR A 102 4.94 -12.67 2.08
CA TYR A 102 5.49 -13.58 1.08
C TYR A 102 5.03 -15.02 1.35
N ASN A 103 4.50 -15.66 0.32
CA ASN A 103 4.09 -17.04 0.38
C ASN A 103 5.19 -17.94 -0.24
N PRO A 104 5.87 -18.79 0.56
CA PRO A 104 6.97 -19.62 0.05
C PRO A 104 6.51 -20.70 -0.93
N LEU A 105 5.25 -21.13 -0.87
CA LEU A 105 4.71 -22.15 -1.78
C LEU A 105 4.64 -21.65 -3.24
N PHE A 106 4.32 -20.37 -3.41
CA PHE A 106 4.19 -19.74 -4.72
C PHE A 106 5.35 -18.80 -5.05
N ALA A 107 6.32 -18.69 -4.17
CA ALA A 107 7.48 -17.80 -4.32
C ALA A 107 7.09 -16.36 -4.62
N GLY A 108 6.12 -15.79 -3.88
CA GLY A 108 5.65 -14.43 -4.10
C GLY A 108 4.48 -14.03 -3.23
N VAL A 109 3.84 -12.93 -3.57
CA VAL A 109 2.72 -12.36 -2.82
C VAL A 109 1.40 -12.60 -3.54
N GLN A 110 0.43 -13.14 -2.84
CA GLN A 110 -0.96 -13.22 -3.28
C GLN A 110 -1.66 -11.90 -2.90
N TRP A 111 -1.64 -10.95 -3.81
CA TRP A 111 -2.16 -9.61 -3.57
C TRP A 111 -3.66 -9.57 -3.31
N GLU A 112 -4.40 -10.52 -3.87
CA GLU A 112 -5.82 -10.70 -3.62
C GLU A 112 -6.18 -11.04 -2.17
N GLN A 113 -5.21 -11.55 -1.41
CA GLN A 113 -5.36 -11.86 0.02
C GLN A 113 -4.89 -10.72 0.93
N GLN A 114 -4.21 -9.73 0.36
CA GLN A 114 -3.69 -8.58 1.10
C GLN A 114 -4.67 -7.42 0.96
N ASP A 115 -5.82 -7.53 1.62
CA ASP A 115 -6.84 -6.48 1.61
C ASP A 115 -7.11 -5.93 3.01
N THR A 116 -7.35 -4.63 3.10
CA THR A 116 -7.72 -3.92 4.31
C THR A 116 -8.55 -2.70 3.93
N LEU A 117 -9.09 -1.98 4.91
CA LEU A 117 -9.64 -0.66 4.66
C LEU A 117 -8.50 0.29 4.27
N MET A 118 -8.62 0.94 3.12
CA MET A 118 -7.59 1.86 2.63
C MET A 118 -7.42 3.06 3.57
N GLU A 119 -8.46 3.44 4.28
CA GLU A 119 -8.48 4.49 5.29
C GLU A 119 -7.66 4.14 6.54
N ASP A 120 -7.41 2.85 6.76
CA ASP A 120 -6.63 2.35 7.89
C ASP A 120 -5.14 2.19 7.57
N ILE A 121 -4.74 2.37 6.32
CA ILE A 121 -3.33 2.45 5.95
C ILE A 121 -2.80 3.81 6.40
N GLU A 122 -1.74 3.82 7.19
CA GLU A 122 -1.04 5.03 7.59
C GLU A 122 -0.14 5.54 6.46
N ARG A 123 0.69 4.62 5.91
CA ARG A 123 1.57 4.88 4.78
C ARG A 123 2.05 3.58 4.14
N ILE A 124 2.56 3.69 2.92
CA ILE A 124 3.27 2.60 2.24
C ILE A 124 4.68 3.08 1.92
N GLU A 125 5.68 2.38 2.42
CA GLU A 125 7.09 2.67 2.17
C GLU A 125 7.61 1.72 1.07
N VAL A 126 8.20 2.29 0.02
CA VAL A 126 8.74 1.54 -1.12
C VAL A 126 10.22 1.83 -1.22
N ILE A 127 11.05 0.82 -0.91
CA ILE A 127 12.50 0.87 -1.09
C ILE A 127 12.85 0.24 -2.43
N ARG A 128 13.57 0.97 -3.25
CA ARG A 128 14.02 0.51 -4.55
C ARG A 128 15.49 0.14 -4.51
N GLY A 129 15.78 -1.13 -4.71
CA GLY A 129 17.15 -1.64 -4.76
C GLY A 129 17.40 -2.76 -3.76
N PRO A 130 18.62 -3.28 -3.75
CA PRO A 130 18.97 -4.43 -2.94
C PRO A 130 18.94 -4.08 -1.44
N ASN A 131 18.16 -4.85 -0.69
CA ASN A 131 18.03 -4.72 0.77
C ASN A 131 18.07 -6.10 1.46
N ALA A 132 18.65 -7.09 0.81
CA ALA A 132 18.69 -8.45 1.30
C ALA A 132 19.46 -8.59 2.63
N ALA A 133 20.45 -7.74 2.88
CA ALA A 133 21.20 -7.73 4.15
C ALA A 133 20.30 -7.41 5.35
N VAL A 134 19.26 -6.60 5.16
CA VAL A 134 18.34 -6.19 6.24
C VAL A 134 17.10 -7.08 6.27
N TRP A 135 16.52 -7.40 5.10
CA TRP A 135 15.20 -8.00 4.97
C TRP A 135 15.20 -9.43 4.43
N GLY A 136 16.38 -10.01 4.14
CA GLY A 136 16.53 -11.39 3.68
C GLY A 136 16.48 -11.56 2.17
N ALA A 137 16.55 -12.81 1.73
CA ALA A 137 16.84 -13.20 0.34
C ALA A 137 15.84 -12.65 -0.70
N ASN A 138 14.60 -12.41 -0.32
CA ASN A 138 13.57 -11.93 -1.26
C ASN A 138 13.67 -10.41 -1.54
N ALA A 139 14.44 -9.66 -0.74
CA ALA A 139 14.61 -8.22 -0.91
C ALA A 139 15.73 -7.87 -1.91
N VAL A 140 15.73 -8.49 -3.09
CA VAL A 140 16.74 -8.30 -4.15
C VAL A 140 16.45 -7.00 -4.91
N ASN A 141 15.23 -6.85 -5.40
CA ASN A 141 14.84 -5.71 -6.24
C ASN A 141 14.29 -4.55 -5.42
N GLY A 142 13.73 -4.85 -4.26
CA GLY A 142 13.17 -3.85 -3.37
C GLY A 142 12.39 -4.44 -2.22
N VAL A 143 11.85 -3.52 -1.41
CA VAL A 143 10.98 -3.82 -0.27
C VAL A 143 9.75 -2.93 -0.34
N ILE A 144 8.59 -3.49 -0.12
CA ILE A 144 7.34 -2.75 0.11
C ILE A 144 6.91 -3.04 1.54
N ASN A 145 6.71 -1.99 2.34
CA ASN A 145 6.22 -2.10 3.70
C ASN A 145 4.93 -1.29 3.84
N ILE A 146 3.84 -1.99 4.11
CA ILE A 146 2.52 -1.42 4.32
C ILE A 146 2.34 -1.27 5.82
N ILE A 147 2.11 -0.06 6.27
CA ILE A 147 1.98 0.27 7.68
C ILE A 147 0.57 0.73 7.93
N THR A 148 -0.13 0.06 8.84
CA THR A 148 -1.49 0.42 9.22
C THR A 148 -1.49 1.33 10.45
N LYS A 149 -2.54 2.13 10.59
CA LYS A 149 -2.75 2.97 11.77
C LYS A 149 -2.91 2.11 13.02
N LYS A 150 -2.46 2.59 14.14
CA LYS A 150 -2.66 1.90 15.43
C LYS A 150 -4.15 1.91 15.81
N ALA A 151 -4.59 0.90 16.56
CA ALA A 151 -5.97 0.84 17.06
C ALA A 151 -6.33 2.06 17.92
N ALA A 152 -5.35 2.62 18.63
CA ALA A 152 -5.54 3.83 19.43
C ALA A 152 -5.94 5.07 18.58
N ASP A 153 -5.40 5.15 17.34
CA ASP A 153 -5.60 6.28 16.44
C ASP A 153 -6.85 6.14 15.57
N THR A 154 -7.55 5.01 15.69
CA THR A 154 -8.71 4.66 14.86
C THR A 154 -9.98 4.42 15.68
N GLN A 155 -10.13 5.15 16.77
CA GLN A 155 -11.29 5.07 17.64
C GLN A 155 -12.54 5.65 16.97
N GLY A 156 -13.72 5.16 17.38
CA GLY A 156 -15.00 5.57 16.84
C GLY A 156 -15.41 4.77 15.60
N THR A 157 -16.41 5.25 14.90
CA THR A 157 -17.03 4.58 13.75
C THR A 157 -16.57 5.23 12.44
N LEU A 158 -16.23 4.41 11.47
CA LEU A 158 -16.01 4.84 10.09
C LEU A 158 -16.91 4.01 9.18
N LEU A 159 -17.55 4.68 8.25
CA LEU A 159 -18.29 4.06 7.15
C LEU A 159 -17.74 4.62 5.84
N SER A 160 -17.46 3.76 4.90
CA SER A 160 -17.05 4.13 3.54
C SER A 160 -17.87 3.34 2.52
N ALA A 161 -18.23 3.98 1.44
CA ALA A 161 -18.92 3.34 0.33
C ALA A 161 -18.57 4.09 -0.96
N GLY A 162 -18.57 3.37 -2.06
CA GLY A 162 -18.32 3.95 -3.37
C GLY A 162 -18.58 2.95 -4.46
N GLY A 163 -18.39 3.39 -5.70
CA GLY A 163 -18.53 2.56 -6.87
C GLY A 163 -18.00 3.25 -8.12
N GLY A 164 -17.81 2.47 -9.16
CA GLY A 164 -17.28 2.92 -10.43
C GLY A 164 -17.55 1.91 -11.54
N SER A 165 -16.93 2.11 -12.68
CA SER A 165 -17.16 1.28 -13.86
C SER A 165 -16.60 -0.14 -13.72
N PHE A 166 -15.49 -0.31 -13.04
CA PHE A 166 -14.85 -1.61 -12.79
C PHE A 166 -15.18 -2.17 -11.42
N GLU A 167 -14.93 -1.43 -10.36
CA GLU A 167 -15.42 -1.73 -9.03
C GLU A 167 -16.84 -1.19 -8.90
N GLN A 168 -17.82 -2.07 -9.22
CA GLN A 168 -19.23 -1.69 -9.33
C GLN A 168 -19.78 -1.14 -8.02
N GLY A 169 -19.25 -1.63 -6.90
CA GLY A 169 -19.58 -1.13 -5.59
C GLY A 169 -18.66 -1.69 -4.52
N PHE A 170 -18.40 -0.88 -3.51
CA PHE A 170 -17.78 -1.33 -2.27
C PHE A 170 -18.47 -0.68 -1.07
N VAL A 171 -18.39 -1.36 0.05
CA VAL A 171 -18.79 -0.86 1.35
C VAL A 171 -17.78 -1.31 2.39
N GLY A 172 -17.39 -0.40 3.26
CA GLY A 172 -16.51 -0.65 4.39
C GLY A 172 -17.10 -0.10 5.67
N ALA A 173 -16.95 -0.82 6.76
CA ALA A 173 -17.32 -0.37 8.09
C ALA A 173 -16.23 -0.72 9.09
N ARG A 174 -15.91 0.20 9.97
CA ARG A 174 -14.95 0.00 11.05
C ARG A 174 -15.52 0.56 12.36
N TYR A 175 -15.24 -0.15 13.43
CA TYR A 175 -15.47 0.32 14.79
C TYR A 175 -14.20 0.17 15.62
N GLY A 176 -13.73 1.25 16.21
CA GLY A 176 -12.64 1.30 17.17
C GLY A 176 -13.14 1.64 18.56
N GLY A 177 -12.71 0.90 19.55
CA GLY A 177 -13.07 1.10 20.95
C GLY A 177 -11.93 0.75 21.89
N LYS A 178 -12.18 0.88 23.18
CA LYS A 178 -11.27 0.47 24.23
C LYS A 178 -11.95 -0.58 25.12
N ILE A 179 -11.25 -1.65 25.45
CA ILE A 179 -11.68 -2.59 26.47
C ILE A 179 -11.40 -2.02 27.85
N ASN A 180 -10.24 -1.40 28.00
CA ASN A 180 -9.80 -0.59 29.14
C ASN A 180 -8.88 0.52 28.63
N GLU A 181 -8.37 1.39 29.53
CA GLU A 181 -7.56 2.56 29.14
C GLU A 181 -6.30 2.18 28.32
N GLU A 182 -5.76 0.98 28.54
CA GLU A 182 -4.51 0.52 27.92
C GLU A 182 -4.74 -0.40 26.71
N THR A 183 -5.98 -0.87 26.48
CA THR A 183 -6.28 -1.87 25.44
C THR A 183 -7.26 -1.34 24.40
N PRO A 184 -6.78 -0.54 23.45
CA PRO A 184 -7.57 -0.16 22.30
C PRO A 184 -7.72 -1.35 21.35
N PHE A 185 -8.91 -1.44 20.72
CA PHE A 185 -9.16 -2.45 19.69
C PHE A 185 -9.80 -1.80 18.46
N ARG A 186 -9.71 -2.51 17.35
CA ARG A 186 -10.34 -2.14 16.08
C ARG A 186 -10.87 -3.40 15.42
N VAL A 187 -12.10 -3.33 14.94
CA VAL A 187 -12.73 -4.34 14.08
C VAL A 187 -13.23 -3.69 12.82
N TYR A 188 -13.14 -4.38 11.70
CA TYR A 188 -13.66 -3.88 10.43
C TYR A 188 -14.23 -5.00 9.59
N ALA A 189 -15.11 -4.61 8.66
CA ALA A 189 -15.62 -5.46 7.60
C ALA A 189 -15.60 -4.66 6.29
N LYS A 190 -15.30 -5.35 5.19
CA LYS A 190 -15.28 -4.78 3.84
C LYS A 190 -15.93 -5.76 2.88
N GLY A 191 -16.79 -5.25 2.01
CA GLY A 191 -17.38 -6.00 0.89
C GLY A 191 -17.26 -5.21 -0.40
N PHE A 192 -17.08 -5.90 -1.53
CA PHE A 192 -17.01 -5.27 -2.83
C PHE A 192 -17.49 -6.19 -3.93
N THR A 193 -17.92 -5.58 -5.04
CA THR A 193 -18.27 -6.27 -6.29
C THR A 193 -17.48 -5.64 -7.43
N ARG A 194 -16.78 -6.49 -8.20
CA ARG A 194 -15.97 -6.06 -9.36
C ARG A 194 -16.49 -6.71 -10.63
N ASP A 195 -16.39 -5.98 -11.72
CA ASP A 195 -16.71 -6.51 -13.04
C ASP A 195 -15.65 -7.53 -13.51
N HIS A 196 -16.04 -8.42 -14.39
CA HIS A 196 -15.10 -9.36 -14.99
C HIS A 196 -14.24 -8.63 -16.03
N MET A 197 -12.94 -8.82 -15.94
CA MET A 197 -12.08 -8.47 -17.06
C MET A 197 -12.40 -9.43 -18.22
N GLY A 198 -12.90 -8.88 -19.31
CA GLY A 198 -13.15 -9.64 -20.52
C GLY A 198 -11.89 -10.40 -20.96
N THR A 199 -11.99 -11.70 -21.13
CA THR A 199 -10.93 -12.50 -21.72
C THR A 199 -10.79 -12.05 -23.17
N ILE A 200 -9.64 -11.53 -23.57
CA ILE A 200 -9.32 -11.33 -24.99
C ILE A 200 -9.22 -12.74 -25.58
N SER A 201 -10.35 -13.22 -26.12
CA SER A 201 -10.32 -14.41 -26.99
C SER A 201 -9.50 -14.04 -28.21
N ARG A 202 -8.28 -14.56 -28.32
CA ARG A 202 -7.59 -14.57 -29.61
C ARG A 202 -8.42 -15.44 -30.53
N GLY A 203 -9.18 -14.79 -31.39
CA GLY A 203 -9.79 -15.46 -32.54
C GLY A 203 -8.66 -16.14 -33.34
N ASN A 204 -8.85 -17.42 -33.59
CA ASN A 204 -8.08 -18.19 -34.58
C ASN A 204 -8.32 -17.60 -35.96
#